data_de3eb4cd36ec92daa0be1e93b3cdd7c4
#
_entry.id   de3eb4cd36ec92daa0be1e93b3cdd7c4
#
_cell.length_a   1.000
_cell.length_b   1.000
_cell.length_c   1.000
_cell.angle_alpha   90.00
_cell.angle_beta   90.00
_cell.angle_gamma   90.00
#
_symmetry.space_group_name_H-M   'P 1'
#
loop_
_entity.id
_entity.type
_entity.pdbx_description
1 polymer ?
#
loop_
_entity_poly.entity_id
_entity_poly.type
_entity_poly.pdbx_seq_one_letter_code
_entity_poly.pdbx_strand_id
1 'polypeptide(L)'
;MTKHVRTDPPLLDQLKAAVTSNVGGAGGGSKAARERTPLDVIAFTLLEQIDGQVRAWLKDAGEPWAGDISPLLRAWYVMHTRYERPKSDRHFGIVARWVASIHDLIDPPTRQEITSPCPNCGQTWVTRGQGNDAESLRALWALWRGNAEDSAAHCEGCGKTWKGVSQMRSLRIAIDDAEKLSEPA
;
A
#
# COMPACT_ATOMS: atom_id res chain seq x y z
N MET A 1 -33.92 -5.16 -8.80
CA MET A 1 -32.64 -5.63 -8.26
C MET A 1 -31.94 -4.45 -7.61
N THR A 2 -32.04 -4.33 -6.31
CA THR A 2 -31.37 -3.28 -5.50
C THR A 2 -29.90 -3.66 -5.35
N LYS A 3 -29.00 -2.93 -6.01
CA LYS A 3 -27.55 -3.06 -5.75
C LYS A 3 -27.29 -2.58 -4.32
N HIS A 4 -26.97 -3.52 -3.43
CA HIS A 4 -26.38 -3.18 -2.14
C HIS A 4 -24.98 -2.59 -2.41
N VAL A 5 -24.88 -1.26 -2.37
CA VAL A 5 -23.58 -0.57 -2.32
C VAL A 5 -23.04 -0.82 -0.91
N ARG A 6 -22.04 -1.68 -0.80
CA ARG A 6 -21.28 -1.85 0.44
C ARG A 6 -20.48 -0.58 0.65
N THR A 7 -20.90 0.24 1.58
CA THR A 7 -20.15 1.44 2.00
C THR A 7 -19.16 1.00 3.06
N ASP A 8 -17.91 0.84 2.65
CA ASP A 8 -16.83 0.63 3.62
C ASP A 8 -16.71 1.86 4.52
N PRO A 9 -16.37 1.70 5.81
CA PRO A 9 -16.17 2.83 6.70
C PRO A 9 -15.02 3.74 6.17
N PRO A 10 -15.00 5.02 6.55
CA PRO A 10 -13.91 5.93 6.17
C PRO A 10 -12.54 5.35 6.50
N LEU A 11 -11.55 5.58 5.64
CA LEU A 11 -10.19 5.00 5.79
C LEU A 11 -9.55 5.28 7.14
N LEU A 12 -9.77 6.46 7.71
CA LEU A 12 -9.24 6.81 9.02
C LEU A 12 -9.90 5.98 10.14
N ASP A 13 -11.17 5.63 10.00
CA ASP A 13 -11.87 4.77 10.95
C ASP A 13 -11.43 3.31 10.80
N GLN A 14 -11.10 2.88 9.58
CA GLN A 14 -10.47 1.58 9.33
C GLN A 14 -9.08 1.51 9.97
N LEU A 15 -8.28 2.57 9.86
CA LEU A 15 -6.97 2.66 10.52
C LEU A 15 -7.10 2.59 12.05
N LYS A 16 -8.04 3.33 12.63
CA LYS A 16 -8.35 3.26 14.08
C LYS A 16 -8.76 1.85 14.51
N ALA A 17 -9.60 1.18 13.71
CA ALA A 17 -10.01 -0.20 13.96
C ALA A 17 -8.82 -1.16 13.88
N ALA A 18 -7.89 -0.97 12.96
CA ALA A 18 -6.67 -1.78 12.86
C ALA A 18 -5.78 -1.66 14.13
N VAL A 19 -5.68 -0.46 14.72
CA VAL A 19 -4.98 -0.24 16.00
C VAL A 19 -5.67 -0.96 17.16
N THR A 20 -7.01 -0.96 17.20
CA THR A 20 -7.79 -1.46 18.33
C THR A 20 -8.10 -2.96 18.24
N SER A 21 -8.13 -3.55 17.04
CA SER A 21 -8.51 -4.95 16.82
C SER A 21 -7.61 -5.98 17.53
N ASN A 22 -6.40 -5.59 17.92
CA ASN A 22 -5.47 -6.45 18.65
C ASN A 22 -5.47 -6.22 20.18
N VAL A 23 -6.20 -5.23 20.68
CA VAL A 23 -6.32 -4.97 22.14
C VAL A 23 -7.46 -5.78 22.77
N GLY A 24 -8.40 -6.32 21.95
CA GLY A 24 -9.67 -6.92 22.40
C GLY A 24 -9.84 -8.43 22.18
N GLY A 25 -8.80 -9.18 21.88
CA GLY A 25 -8.88 -10.62 21.58
C GLY A 25 -8.95 -11.54 22.82
N ALA A 26 -9.91 -11.35 23.72
CA ALA A 26 -10.29 -12.34 24.70
C ALA A 26 -11.55 -13.08 24.20
N GLY A 27 -11.38 -14.22 23.54
CA GLY A 27 -12.51 -15.09 23.17
C GLY A 27 -12.16 -16.21 22.23
N GLY A 28 -11.74 -17.35 22.77
CA GLY A 28 -12.09 -18.70 22.30
C GLY A 28 -11.39 -19.27 21.07
N GLY A 29 -10.45 -20.20 21.26
CA GLY A 29 -10.34 -21.40 20.47
C GLY A 29 -9.28 -21.48 19.39
N SER A 30 -8.26 -22.26 19.69
CA SER A 30 -7.34 -23.07 18.87
C SER A 30 -6.19 -22.38 18.10
N LYS A 31 -5.00 -22.64 18.66
CA LYS A 31 -3.76 -23.08 18.00
C LYS A 31 -3.43 -22.49 16.62
N ALA A 32 -2.80 -21.40 16.62
CA ALA A 32 -1.51 -21.09 16.04
C ALA A 32 -1.10 -19.78 16.71
N ALA A 33 0.02 -19.76 17.42
CA ALA A 33 0.65 -18.50 17.77
C ALA A 33 1.05 -17.84 16.46
N ARG A 34 0.08 -17.19 15.80
CA ARG A 34 0.38 -16.18 14.81
C ARG A 34 1.19 -15.15 15.58
N GLU A 35 2.45 -15.05 15.26
CA GLU A 35 3.29 -13.94 15.62
C GLU A 35 2.43 -12.71 15.66
N ARG A 36 2.29 -12.12 16.85
CA ARG A 36 1.50 -10.91 17.06
C ARG A 36 2.16 -9.86 16.21
N THR A 37 1.47 -9.55 15.12
CA THR A 37 2.00 -8.85 13.98
C THR A 37 2.42 -7.43 14.38
N PRO A 38 3.57 -6.94 13.89
CA PRO A 38 3.96 -5.52 13.99
C PRO A 38 2.93 -4.54 13.41
N LEU A 39 1.82 -5.04 12.86
CA LEU A 39 0.76 -4.25 12.24
C LEU A 39 0.22 -3.18 13.19
N ASP A 40 0.06 -3.52 14.47
CA ASP A 40 -0.45 -2.60 15.49
C ASP A 40 0.44 -1.41 15.71
N VAL A 41 1.75 -1.65 15.78
CA VAL A 41 2.73 -0.58 15.99
C VAL A 41 2.80 0.31 14.76
N ILE A 42 2.71 -0.26 13.55
CA ILE A 42 2.74 0.50 12.30
C ILE A 42 1.45 1.30 12.16
N ALA A 43 0.28 0.68 12.40
CA ALA A 43 -1.01 1.35 12.37
C ALA A 43 -1.08 2.49 13.38
N PHE A 44 -0.64 2.24 14.61
CA PHE A 44 -0.58 3.22 15.68
C PHE A 44 0.35 4.39 15.32
N THR A 45 1.56 4.10 14.86
CA THR A 45 2.52 5.12 14.46
C THR A 45 2.00 5.99 13.33
N LEU A 46 1.35 5.39 12.34
CA LEU A 46 0.73 6.13 11.23
C LEU A 46 -0.41 7.02 11.72
N LEU A 47 -1.26 6.50 12.61
CA LEU A 47 -2.37 7.28 13.19
C LEU A 47 -1.87 8.48 14.00
N GLU A 48 -0.86 8.28 14.86
CA GLU A 48 -0.22 9.35 15.64
C GLU A 48 0.44 10.40 14.73
N GLN A 49 1.09 9.97 13.67
CA GLN A 49 1.69 10.88 12.69
C GLN A 49 0.63 11.75 11.99
N ILE A 50 -0.49 11.16 11.58
CA ILE A 50 -1.62 11.88 10.95
C ILE A 50 -2.23 12.85 11.95
N ASP A 51 -2.52 12.39 13.17
CA ASP A 51 -3.14 13.21 14.24
C ASP A 51 -2.25 14.41 14.57
N GLY A 52 -0.98 14.20 14.84
CA GLY A 52 -0.03 15.27 15.14
C GLY A 52 0.09 16.31 14.02
N GLN A 53 0.12 15.86 12.77
CA GLN A 53 0.23 16.75 11.62
C GLN A 53 -1.04 17.58 11.40
N VAL A 54 -2.23 16.99 11.53
CA VAL A 54 -3.51 17.73 11.39
C VAL A 54 -3.67 18.75 12.51
N ARG A 55 -3.31 18.38 13.75
CA ARG A 55 -3.33 19.34 14.87
C ARG A 55 -2.37 20.50 14.68
N ALA A 56 -1.17 20.24 14.16
CA ALA A 56 -0.21 21.29 13.82
C ALA A 56 -0.80 22.25 12.78
N TRP A 57 -1.43 21.75 11.72
CA TRP A 57 -2.04 22.58 10.69
C TRP A 57 -3.18 23.45 11.23
N LEU A 58 -4.04 22.90 12.10
CA LEU A 58 -5.13 23.66 12.72
C LEU A 58 -4.58 24.72 13.67
N LYS A 59 -3.58 24.38 14.48
CA LYS A 59 -2.91 25.32 15.39
C LYS A 59 -2.28 26.48 14.63
N ASP A 60 -1.58 26.20 13.53
CA ASP A 60 -0.97 27.23 12.68
C ASP A 60 -2.02 28.14 12.03
N ALA A 61 -3.22 27.61 11.79
CA ALA A 61 -4.35 28.37 11.26
C ALA A 61 -5.15 29.14 12.35
N GLY A 62 -4.80 28.96 13.62
CA GLY A 62 -5.56 29.55 14.75
C GLY A 62 -6.89 28.89 15.05
N GLU A 63 -7.11 27.68 14.55
CA GLU A 63 -8.36 26.93 14.67
C GLU A 63 -8.35 25.96 15.87
N PRO A 64 -9.52 25.56 16.40
CA PRO A 64 -9.61 24.51 17.41
C PRO A 64 -8.98 23.21 16.94
N TRP A 65 -8.10 22.64 17.75
CA TRP A 65 -7.33 21.43 17.42
C TRP A 65 -7.52 20.29 18.43
N ALA A 66 -8.40 20.47 19.42
CA ALA A 66 -8.75 19.43 20.39
C ALA A 66 -9.93 18.57 19.90
N GLY A 67 -9.91 17.28 20.22
CA GLY A 67 -10.99 16.36 19.89
C GLY A 67 -10.56 15.22 18.96
N ASP A 68 -11.54 14.51 18.39
CA ASP A 68 -11.31 13.40 17.46
C ASP A 68 -10.75 13.88 16.12
N ILE A 69 -9.81 13.11 15.58
CA ILE A 69 -9.08 13.45 14.35
C ILE A 69 -9.98 13.52 13.11
N SER A 70 -11.04 12.70 13.02
CA SER A 70 -11.88 12.63 11.82
C SER A 70 -12.66 13.94 11.58
N PRO A 71 -13.35 14.54 12.56
CA PRO A 71 -13.94 15.86 12.39
C PRO A 71 -12.91 16.97 12.23
N LEU A 72 -11.74 16.88 12.88
CA LEU A 72 -10.67 17.87 12.75
C LEU A 72 -10.13 17.92 11.32
N LEU A 73 -9.89 16.77 10.70
CA LEU A 73 -9.42 16.68 9.31
C LEU A 73 -10.47 17.24 8.33
N ARG A 74 -11.77 17.00 8.58
CA ARG A 74 -12.85 17.57 7.78
C ARG A 74 -12.92 19.10 7.92
N ALA A 75 -12.81 19.61 9.13
CA ALA A 75 -12.79 21.07 9.39
C ALA A 75 -11.60 21.72 8.67
N TRP A 76 -10.41 21.14 8.79
CA TRP A 76 -9.22 21.58 8.07
C TRP A 76 -9.45 21.59 6.55
N TYR A 77 -10.01 20.52 5.98
CA TYR A 77 -10.29 20.41 4.54
C TYR A 77 -11.25 21.51 4.06
N VAL A 78 -12.36 21.72 4.77
CA VAL A 78 -13.35 22.76 4.42
C VAL A 78 -12.73 24.15 4.44
N MET A 79 -11.95 24.45 5.47
CA MET A 79 -11.26 25.73 5.61
C MET A 79 -10.23 25.92 4.47
N HIS A 80 -9.43 24.90 4.19
CA HIS A 80 -8.34 24.97 3.21
C HIS A 80 -8.84 25.11 1.77
N THR A 81 -9.96 24.45 1.44
CA THR A 81 -10.59 24.56 0.11
C THR A 81 -11.24 25.93 -0.12
N ARG A 82 -11.65 26.62 0.94
CA ARG A 82 -12.29 27.95 0.83
C ARG A 82 -11.30 29.10 0.69
N TYR A 83 -10.12 29.03 1.29
CA TYR A 83 -9.31 30.23 1.52
C TYR A 83 -7.92 30.26 0.85
N GLU A 84 -7.27 29.16 0.51
CA GLU A 84 -5.88 29.23 0.02
C GLU A 84 -5.48 28.14 -0.99
N ARG A 85 -5.47 28.44 -2.27
CA ARG A 85 -5.01 27.52 -3.33
C ARG A 85 -3.50 27.19 -3.31
N PRO A 86 -2.53 28.11 -3.09
CA PRO A 86 -1.09 27.79 -3.27
C PRO A 86 -0.51 26.85 -2.21
N LYS A 87 -1.03 26.86 -0.98
CA LYS A 87 -0.60 25.93 0.09
C LYS A 87 -1.29 24.58 0.01
N SER A 88 -2.42 24.49 -0.73
CA SER A 88 -3.24 23.27 -0.84
C SER A 88 -2.48 22.12 -1.49
N ASP A 89 -1.71 22.34 -2.54
CA ASP A 89 -1.06 21.27 -3.30
C ASP A 89 -0.08 20.46 -2.44
N ARG A 90 0.68 21.11 -1.57
CA ARG A 90 1.58 20.42 -0.63
C ARG A 90 0.81 19.58 0.38
N HIS A 91 -0.27 20.13 0.96
CA HIS A 91 -1.08 19.42 1.95
C HIS A 91 -1.83 18.26 1.33
N PHE A 92 -2.42 18.46 0.13
CA PHE A 92 -3.08 17.36 -0.60
C PHE A 92 -2.09 16.25 -0.98
N GLY A 93 -0.84 16.59 -1.33
CA GLY A 93 0.20 15.59 -1.55
C GLY A 93 0.55 14.79 -0.29
N ILE A 94 0.48 15.40 0.91
CA ILE A 94 0.66 14.70 2.18
C ILE A 94 -0.53 13.77 2.46
N VAL A 95 -1.77 14.28 2.30
CA VAL A 95 -2.99 13.48 2.50
C VAL A 95 -3.04 12.30 1.53
N ALA A 96 -2.68 12.50 0.26
CA ALA A 96 -2.62 11.42 -0.72
C ALA A 96 -1.63 10.31 -0.31
N ARG A 97 -0.48 10.68 0.27
CA ARG A 97 0.46 9.68 0.82
C ARG A 97 -0.11 8.93 2.02
N TRP A 98 -0.84 9.60 2.91
CA TRP A 98 -1.51 8.92 4.01
C TRP A 98 -2.55 7.92 3.52
N VAL A 99 -3.37 8.31 2.54
CA VAL A 99 -4.34 7.42 1.90
C VAL A 99 -3.64 6.17 1.34
N ALA A 100 -2.55 6.35 0.59
CA ALA A 100 -1.78 5.24 0.06
C ALA A 100 -1.20 4.35 1.19
N SER A 101 -0.62 4.96 2.24
CA SER A 101 -0.05 4.21 3.37
C SER A 101 -1.12 3.43 4.16
N ILE A 102 -2.31 4.00 4.34
CA ILE A 102 -3.43 3.32 5.00
C ILE A 102 -3.90 2.13 4.15
N HIS A 103 -4.04 2.32 2.83
CA HIS A 103 -4.39 1.23 1.94
C HIS A 103 -3.36 0.10 1.96
N ASP A 104 -2.07 0.44 1.91
CA ASP A 104 -0.98 -0.55 1.98
C ASP A 104 -0.99 -1.35 3.29
N LEU A 105 -1.45 -0.73 4.36
CA LEU A 105 -1.52 -1.34 5.67
C LEU A 105 -2.75 -2.23 5.85
N ILE A 106 -3.92 -1.77 5.37
CA ILE A 106 -5.20 -2.48 5.55
C ILE A 106 -5.36 -3.61 4.53
N ASP A 107 -4.96 -3.35 3.29
CA ASP A 107 -5.02 -4.29 2.17
C ASP A 107 -3.65 -4.32 1.47
N PRO A 108 -2.66 -4.99 2.10
CA PRO A 108 -1.32 -5.07 1.53
C PRO A 108 -1.36 -5.80 0.19
N PRO A 109 -0.59 -5.31 -0.80
CA PRO A 109 -0.55 -5.96 -2.09
C PRO A 109 -0.07 -7.40 -1.97
N THR A 110 -0.76 -8.32 -2.62
CA THR A 110 -0.30 -9.71 -2.73
C THR A 110 0.92 -9.76 -3.65
N ARG A 111 2.02 -10.27 -3.13
CA ARG A 111 3.22 -10.54 -3.93
C ARG A 111 3.09 -11.91 -4.59
N GLN A 112 3.24 -11.94 -5.90
CA GLN A 112 3.26 -13.17 -6.70
C GLN A 112 4.56 -13.25 -7.50
N GLU A 113 5.28 -14.35 -7.35
CA GLU A 113 6.46 -14.61 -8.14
C GLU A 113 6.07 -14.99 -9.57
N ILE A 114 6.82 -14.45 -10.54
CA ILE A 114 6.71 -14.79 -11.94
C ILE A 114 7.88 -15.73 -12.27
N THR A 115 7.56 -16.93 -12.70
CA THR A 115 8.55 -18.00 -12.95
C THR A 115 9.38 -17.79 -14.21
N SER A 116 8.84 -17.05 -15.17
CA SER A 116 9.51 -16.75 -16.44
C SER A 116 10.70 -15.80 -16.25
N PRO A 117 11.73 -15.89 -17.10
CA PRO A 117 12.83 -14.93 -17.11
C PRO A 117 12.32 -13.50 -17.33
N CYS A 118 13.03 -12.52 -16.77
CA CYS A 118 12.72 -11.13 -17.04
C CYS A 118 12.96 -10.81 -18.54
N PRO A 119 11.96 -10.30 -19.28
CA PRO A 119 12.14 -10.04 -20.71
C PRO A 119 13.12 -8.89 -21.00
N ASN A 120 13.48 -8.09 -19.98
CA ASN A 120 14.42 -6.98 -20.14
C ASN A 120 15.90 -7.41 -19.90
N CYS A 121 16.17 -8.32 -18.96
CA CYS A 121 17.55 -8.71 -18.60
C CYS A 121 17.81 -10.23 -18.67
N GLY A 122 16.81 -11.04 -18.95
CA GLY A 122 16.95 -12.51 -19.06
C GLY A 122 17.11 -13.26 -17.74
N GLN A 123 17.23 -12.54 -16.60
CA GLN A 123 17.42 -13.19 -15.31
C GLN A 123 16.14 -13.86 -14.81
N THR A 124 16.29 -15.10 -14.32
CA THR A 124 15.23 -15.85 -13.64
C THR A 124 15.37 -15.77 -12.13
N TRP A 125 16.62 -15.66 -11.64
CA TRP A 125 16.97 -15.63 -10.24
C TRP A 125 17.94 -14.50 -9.95
N VAL A 126 17.85 -13.97 -8.73
CA VAL A 126 18.80 -13.00 -8.17
C VAL A 126 19.22 -13.47 -6.78
N THR A 127 20.47 -13.22 -6.42
CA THR A 127 20.97 -13.51 -5.09
C THR A 127 20.99 -12.22 -4.26
N ARG A 128 20.34 -12.23 -3.11
CA ARG A 128 20.34 -11.13 -2.13
C ARG A 128 21.11 -11.57 -0.90
N GLY A 129 21.91 -10.70 -0.32
CA GLY A 129 22.78 -11.00 0.82
C GLY A 129 24.16 -11.45 0.41
N GLN A 130 25.02 -11.75 1.39
CA GLN A 130 26.39 -12.22 1.20
C GLN A 130 26.70 -13.38 2.16
N GLY A 131 27.57 -14.27 1.72
CA GLY A 131 28.00 -15.41 2.56
C GLY A 131 26.87 -16.37 2.90
N ASN A 132 26.77 -16.78 4.15
CA ASN A 132 25.79 -17.76 4.61
C ASN A 132 24.34 -17.21 4.64
N ASP A 133 24.17 -15.90 4.56
CA ASP A 133 22.84 -15.23 4.51
C ASP A 133 22.39 -14.94 3.07
N ALA A 134 23.07 -15.49 2.10
CA ALA A 134 22.71 -15.34 0.68
C ALA A 134 21.44 -16.12 0.35
N GLU A 135 20.37 -15.41 -0.03
CA GLU A 135 19.09 -15.97 -0.43
C GLU A 135 18.91 -15.82 -1.94
N SER A 136 18.45 -16.90 -2.58
CA SER A 136 18.13 -16.90 -4.02
C SER A 136 16.63 -16.63 -4.18
N LEU A 137 16.30 -15.52 -4.83
CA LEU A 137 14.93 -15.07 -5.04
C LEU A 137 14.60 -15.04 -6.54
N ARG A 138 13.33 -15.17 -6.90
CA ARG A 138 12.88 -14.93 -8.27
C ARG A 138 13.19 -13.49 -8.68
N ALA A 139 13.75 -13.33 -9.88
CA ALA A 139 14.09 -12.01 -10.40
C ALA A 139 12.85 -11.17 -10.68
N LEU A 140 11.76 -11.80 -11.18
CA LEU A 140 10.54 -11.11 -11.58
C LEU A 140 9.38 -11.45 -10.64
N TRP A 141 8.66 -10.44 -10.18
CA TRP A 141 7.50 -10.59 -9.32
C TRP A 141 6.45 -9.50 -9.59
N ALA A 142 5.20 -9.81 -9.29
CA ALA A 142 4.08 -8.91 -9.41
C ALA A 142 3.51 -8.55 -8.03
N LEU A 143 3.05 -7.32 -7.88
CA LEU A 143 2.20 -6.84 -6.80
C LEU A 143 0.79 -6.71 -7.32
N TRP A 144 -0.14 -7.41 -6.69
CA TRP A 144 -1.55 -7.38 -7.02
C TRP A 144 -2.35 -6.72 -5.89
N ARG A 145 -3.21 -5.73 -6.23
CA ARG A 145 -4.02 -4.96 -5.28
C ARG A 145 -5.53 -5.09 -5.56
N GLY A 146 -6.00 -6.23 -5.97
CA GLY A 146 -7.43 -6.44 -6.26
C GLY A 146 -7.93 -5.80 -7.57
N ASN A 147 -7.24 -4.79 -8.12
CA ASN A 147 -7.53 -4.22 -9.42
C ASN A 147 -6.26 -4.13 -10.28
N ALA A 148 -6.45 -4.12 -11.61
CA ALA A 148 -5.32 -4.14 -12.54
C ALA A 148 -4.63 -2.77 -12.67
N GLU A 149 -5.32 -1.67 -12.36
CA GLU A 149 -4.76 -0.31 -12.44
C GLU A 149 -3.66 -0.08 -11.41
N ASP A 150 -3.86 -0.60 -10.19
CA ASP A 150 -2.91 -0.48 -9.08
C ASP A 150 -1.89 -1.62 -9.03
N SER A 151 -1.97 -2.56 -9.99
CA SER A 151 -1.04 -3.67 -10.08
C SER A 151 0.28 -3.25 -10.74
N ALA A 152 1.37 -3.83 -10.28
CA ALA A 152 2.70 -3.57 -10.81
C ALA A 152 3.52 -4.86 -10.85
N ALA A 153 4.49 -4.94 -11.76
CA ALA A 153 5.55 -5.94 -11.73
C ALA A 153 6.90 -5.27 -11.64
N HIS A 154 7.85 -5.95 -11.02
CA HIS A 154 9.20 -5.47 -10.81
C HIS A 154 10.22 -6.59 -11.03
N CYS A 155 11.35 -6.23 -11.59
CA CYS A 155 12.52 -7.11 -11.68
C CYS A 155 13.61 -6.68 -10.70
N GLU A 156 13.92 -7.52 -9.74
CA GLU A 156 15.00 -7.29 -8.76
C GLU A 156 16.38 -7.26 -9.41
N GLY A 157 16.55 -7.95 -10.54
CA GLY A 157 17.85 -8.01 -11.22
C GLY A 157 18.23 -6.76 -11.97
N CYS A 158 17.30 -6.12 -12.68
CA CYS A 158 17.57 -4.92 -13.48
C CYS A 158 16.81 -3.68 -13.03
N GLY A 159 15.99 -3.76 -11.99
CA GLY A 159 15.20 -2.64 -11.46
C GLY A 159 14.04 -2.18 -12.34
N LYS A 160 13.78 -2.85 -13.48
CA LYS A 160 12.67 -2.50 -14.37
C LYS A 160 11.34 -2.71 -13.69
N THR A 161 10.44 -1.73 -13.82
CA THR A 161 9.08 -1.78 -13.28
C THR A 161 8.06 -1.57 -14.38
N TRP A 162 6.95 -2.33 -14.32
CA TRP A 162 5.78 -2.21 -15.17
C TRP A 162 4.58 -1.87 -14.29
N LYS A 163 3.87 -0.77 -14.57
CA LYS A 163 2.75 -0.27 -13.74
C LYS A 163 1.49 -0.12 -14.57
N GLY A 164 0.36 -0.51 -13.97
CA GLY A 164 -0.97 -0.39 -14.57
C GLY A 164 -1.22 -1.36 -15.71
N VAL A 165 -2.46 -1.41 -16.18
CA VAL A 165 -2.96 -2.41 -17.14
C VAL A 165 -2.14 -2.48 -18.42
N SER A 166 -1.80 -1.35 -19.01
CA SER A 166 -1.10 -1.31 -20.30
C SER A 166 0.31 -1.93 -20.23
N GLN A 167 1.09 -1.52 -19.24
CA GLN A 167 2.46 -2.04 -19.08
C GLN A 167 2.47 -3.50 -18.61
N MET A 168 1.52 -3.90 -17.75
CA MET A 168 1.36 -5.29 -17.34
C MET A 168 1.00 -6.19 -18.53
N ARG A 169 0.15 -5.71 -19.44
CA ARG A 169 -0.16 -6.42 -20.70
C ARG A 169 1.08 -6.54 -21.59
N SER A 170 1.88 -5.48 -21.73
CA SER A 170 3.13 -5.51 -22.50
C SER A 170 4.13 -6.48 -21.90
N LEU A 171 4.24 -6.55 -20.58
CA LEU A 171 5.06 -7.56 -19.89
C LEU A 171 4.60 -8.98 -20.22
N ARG A 172 3.28 -9.24 -20.17
CA ARG A 172 2.72 -10.57 -20.48
C ARG A 172 3.07 -11.00 -21.90
N ILE A 173 2.85 -10.10 -22.88
CA ILE A 173 3.20 -10.39 -24.28
C ILE A 173 4.69 -10.69 -24.43
N ALA A 174 5.56 -9.90 -23.81
CA ALA A 174 7.00 -10.09 -23.89
C ALA A 174 7.46 -11.43 -23.26
N ILE A 175 6.80 -11.89 -22.19
CA ILE A 175 7.03 -13.21 -21.59
C ILE A 175 6.60 -14.32 -22.55
N ASP A 176 5.37 -14.24 -23.07
CA ASP A 176 4.81 -15.25 -23.98
C ASP A 176 5.65 -15.39 -25.26
N ASP A 177 6.21 -14.30 -25.79
CA ASP A 177 7.08 -14.31 -26.95
C ASP A 177 8.48 -14.92 -26.63
N ALA A 178 9.03 -14.64 -25.46
CA ALA A 178 10.29 -15.23 -25.02
C ALA A 178 10.17 -16.76 -24.79
N GLU A 179 9.06 -17.22 -24.25
CA GLU A 179 8.77 -18.64 -24.04
C GLU A 179 8.67 -19.41 -25.37
N LYS A 180 7.98 -18.85 -26.39
CA LYS A 180 7.90 -19.44 -27.73
C LYS A 180 9.25 -19.58 -28.40
N LEU A 181 10.16 -18.62 -28.18
CA LEU A 181 11.52 -18.68 -28.75
C LEU A 181 12.43 -19.70 -28.07
N SER A 182 12.07 -20.12 -26.85
CA SER A 182 12.85 -21.10 -26.06
C SER A 182 12.37 -22.55 -26.21
N GLU A 183 11.23 -22.80 -26.88
CA GLU A 183 10.79 -24.16 -27.20
C GLU A 183 11.68 -24.74 -28.31
N PRO A 184 12.38 -25.88 -28.07
CA PRO A 184 13.14 -26.54 -29.09
C PRO A 184 12.22 -27.12 -30.17
N ALA A 185 12.57 -26.89 -31.43
CA ALA A 185 11.88 -27.44 -32.61
C ALA A 185 11.96 -28.97 -32.68
#